data_c2961a0744987fc067965b18d9569459
#
_entry.id   c2961a0744987fc067965b18d9569459
#
_cell.length_a   1.000
_cell.length_b   1.000
_cell.length_c   1.000
_cell.angle_alpha   90.00
_cell.angle_beta   90.00
_cell.angle_gamma   90.00
#
_symmetry.space_group_name_H-M   'P 1'
#
loop_
_entity.id
_entity.type
_entity.pdbx_description
1 polymer ?
#
loop_
_entity_poly.entity_id
_entity_poly.type
_entity_poly.pdbx_seq_one_letter_code
_entity_poly.pdbx_strand_id
1 'polypeptide(L)'
;MSYKITGSGCCVPSHVQDNSDFLDHSFLDNTGNTFDIDNKTIIEKFNAITGIEKRKYIAPHLNTSDIAFQAAKNAIDDSKIDPETLDYIIVAHNFGDIGNDNN
;
A
#
# COMPACT_ATOMS: atom_id res chain seq x y z
N MET A 1 9.69 7.46 -32.85
CA MET A 1 8.58 6.80 -32.11
C MET A 1 8.33 7.60 -30.86
N SER A 2 7.13 8.02 -30.65
CA SER A 2 6.75 8.78 -29.47
C SER A 2 5.73 7.99 -28.63
N TYR A 3 5.80 8.18 -27.32
CA TYR A 3 4.88 7.59 -26.39
C TYR A 3 4.14 8.70 -25.65
N LYS A 4 2.89 8.43 -25.30
CA LYS A 4 2.12 9.35 -24.48
C LYS A 4 1.29 8.59 -23.47
N ILE A 5 1.05 9.24 -22.34
CA ILE A 5 0.13 8.75 -21.33
C ILE A 5 -1.26 9.21 -21.71
N THR A 6 -2.19 8.29 -21.87
CA THR A 6 -3.57 8.60 -22.29
C THR A 6 -4.56 8.62 -21.12
N GLY A 7 -4.19 8.03 -20.01
CA GLY A 7 -5.01 8.01 -18.81
C GLY A 7 -4.23 7.57 -17.59
N SER A 8 -4.75 7.91 -16.42
CA SER A 8 -4.17 7.52 -15.16
C SER A 8 -5.27 7.18 -14.16
N GLY A 9 -4.93 6.40 -13.16
CA GLY A 9 -5.86 6.03 -12.10
C GLY A 9 -5.13 5.52 -10.88
N CYS A 10 -5.79 5.60 -9.75
CA CYS A 10 -5.28 5.08 -8.50
C CYS A 10 -6.41 4.46 -7.68
N CYS A 11 -6.02 3.65 -6.72
CA CYS A 11 -6.93 3.12 -5.71
C CYS A 11 -6.24 3.23 -4.36
N VAL A 12 -6.78 4.08 -3.49
CA VAL A 12 -6.26 4.29 -2.15
C VAL A 12 -7.11 3.48 -1.17
N PRO A 13 -6.50 2.63 -0.34
CA PRO A 13 -7.25 1.89 0.67
C PRO A 13 -7.98 2.82 1.64
N SER A 14 -9.09 2.35 2.19
CA SER A 14 -9.99 3.16 3.01
C SER A 14 -9.72 3.10 4.51
N HIS A 15 -9.04 2.03 4.98
CA HIS A 15 -8.76 1.88 6.41
C HIS A 15 -7.61 2.81 6.83
N VAL A 16 -7.92 3.75 7.72
CA VAL A 16 -6.91 4.70 8.22
C VAL A 16 -6.23 4.12 9.44
N GLN A 17 -4.90 4.08 9.40
CA GLN A 17 -4.05 3.67 10.51
C GLN A 17 -3.28 4.89 11.00
N ASP A 18 -3.63 5.40 12.17
CA ASP A 18 -2.92 6.50 12.83
C ASP A 18 -1.64 6.00 13.51
N ASN A 19 -0.67 6.89 13.69
CA ASN A 19 0.53 6.55 14.44
C ASN A 19 0.21 6.11 15.88
N SER A 20 -0.82 6.68 16.48
CA SER A 20 -1.27 6.29 17.82
C SER A 20 -1.74 4.83 17.91
N ASP A 21 -2.15 4.23 16.81
CA ASP A 21 -2.58 2.84 16.77
C ASP A 21 -1.41 1.86 17.00
N PHE A 22 -0.18 2.33 16.88
CA PHE A 22 1.03 1.52 17.13
C PHE A 22 1.54 1.62 18.58
N LEU A 23 0.85 2.31 19.48
CA LEU A 23 1.28 2.44 20.87
C LEU A 23 1.39 1.10 21.60
N ASP A 24 0.53 0.15 21.23
CA ASP A 24 0.53 -1.20 21.80
C ASP A 24 1.27 -2.23 20.93
N HIS A 25 1.96 -1.77 19.90
CA HIS A 25 2.69 -2.64 19.00
C HIS A 25 3.99 -3.13 19.64
N SER A 26 4.43 -4.34 19.27
CA SER A 26 5.73 -4.88 19.70
C SER A 26 6.77 -4.57 18.63
N PHE A 27 7.58 -3.55 18.85
CA PHE A 27 8.70 -3.22 17.97
C PHE A 27 9.91 -4.06 18.36
N LEU A 28 10.44 -4.79 17.39
CA LEU A 28 11.56 -5.69 17.59
C LEU A 28 12.77 -5.23 16.77
N ASP A 29 13.97 -5.43 17.33
CA ASP A 29 15.20 -5.22 16.61
C ASP A 29 15.50 -6.40 15.66
N ASN A 30 16.63 -6.34 14.96
CA ASN A 30 17.03 -7.39 14.02
C ASN A 30 17.38 -8.72 14.69
N THR A 31 17.48 -8.77 16.02
CA THR A 31 17.70 -9.99 16.78
C THR A 31 16.42 -10.56 17.41
N GLY A 32 15.28 -9.88 17.19
CA GLY A 32 13.99 -10.28 17.75
C GLY A 32 13.72 -9.79 19.17
N ASN A 33 14.57 -8.92 19.70
CA ASN A 33 14.40 -8.33 21.03
C ASN A 33 13.68 -6.99 20.94
N THR A 34 12.95 -6.63 22.01
CA THR A 34 12.32 -5.32 22.12
C THR A 34 13.36 -4.23 22.33
N PHE A 35 13.04 -3.01 21.87
CA PHE A 35 13.90 -1.85 22.12
C PHE A 35 13.78 -1.38 23.57
N ASP A 36 14.86 -0.76 24.09
CA ASP A 36 14.91 -0.20 25.45
C ASP A 36 14.19 1.14 25.60
N ILE A 37 13.53 1.60 24.56
CA ILE A 37 12.77 2.86 24.57
C ILE A 37 11.29 2.55 24.44
N ASP A 38 10.44 3.44 24.96
CA ASP A 38 9.00 3.26 24.90
C ASP A 38 8.45 3.43 23.47
N ASN A 39 7.27 2.89 23.23
CA ASN A 39 6.65 2.94 21.91
C ASN A 39 6.32 4.37 21.49
N LYS A 40 5.96 5.23 22.43
CA LYS A 40 5.68 6.63 22.13
C LYS A 40 6.90 7.32 21.51
N THR A 41 8.07 7.09 22.08
CA THR A 41 9.34 7.63 21.55
C THR A 41 9.67 7.06 20.18
N ILE A 42 9.45 5.76 19.97
CA ILE A 42 9.67 5.11 18.68
C ILE A 42 8.77 5.74 17.61
N ILE A 43 7.49 5.92 17.91
CA ILE A 43 6.50 6.50 16.99
C ILE A 43 6.86 7.95 16.66
N GLU A 44 7.27 8.74 17.64
CA GLU A 44 7.69 10.12 17.44
C GLU A 44 8.92 10.20 16.51
N LYS A 45 9.88 9.29 16.66
CA LYS A 45 11.04 9.21 15.78
C LYS A 45 10.65 8.83 14.35
N PHE A 46 9.74 7.88 14.18
CA PHE A 46 9.26 7.51 12.85
C PHE A 46 8.59 8.70 12.16
N ASN A 47 7.76 9.43 12.88
CA ASN A 47 7.13 10.63 12.33
C ASN A 47 8.16 11.69 11.96
N ALA A 48 9.16 11.93 12.81
CA ALA A 48 10.21 12.91 12.56
C ALA A 48 11.03 12.57 11.31
N ILE A 49 11.28 11.28 11.06
CA ILE A 49 12.08 10.80 9.92
C ILE A 49 11.24 10.78 8.65
N THR A 50 10.02 10.28 8.70
CA THR A 50 9.20 10.01 7.51
C THR A 50 8.21 11.11 7.19
N GLY A 51 7.81 11.91 8.18
CA GLY A 51 6.71 12.86 8.04
C GLY A 51 5.33 12.21 7.92
N ILE A 52 5.25 10.89 8.14
CA ILE A 52 4.01 10.15 8.00
C ILE A 52 3.26 10.13 9.33
N GLU A 53 2.06 10.69 9.35
CA GLU A 53 1.18 10.69 10.52
C GLU A 53 0.13 9.59 10.44
N LYS A 54 -0.32 9.29 9.23
CA LYS A 54 -1.39 8.33 8.94
C LYS A 54 -1.02 7.47 7.76
N ARG A 55 -1.47 6.23 7.78
CA ARG A 55 -1.36 5.30 6.65
C ARG A 55 -2.73 4.77 6.31
N LYS A 56 -2.90 4.37 5.06
CA LYS A 56 -4.13 3.73 4.62
C LYS A 56 -3.84 2.28 4.28
N TYR A 57 -4.56 1.39 4.94
CA TYR A 57 -4.40 -0.04 4.80
C TYR A 57 -5.59 -0.65 4.07
N ILE A 58 -5.29 -1.70 3.35
CA ILE A 58 -6.29 -2.50 2.65
C ILE A 58 -7.18 -3.22 3.66
N ALA A 59 -8.45 -3.41 3.30
CA ALA A 59 -9.36 -4.24 4.09
C ALA A 59 -8.85 -5.69 4.14
N PRO A 60 -9.06 -6.42 5.27
CA PRO A 60 -8.49 -7.76 5.45
C PRO A 60 -8.89 -8.79 4.39
N HIS A 61 -10.05 -8.62 3.75
CA HIS A 61 -10.55 -9.55 2.74
C HIS A 61 -10.06 -9.25 1.32
N LEU A 62 -9.31 -8.16 1.13
CA LEU A 62 -8.78 -7.77 -0.17
C LEU A 62 -7.29 -8.12 -0.29
N ASN A 63 -6.86 -8.33 -1.50
CA ASN A 63 -5.47 -8.60 -1.86
C ASN A 63 -4.86 -7.46 -2.68
N THR A 64 -3.56 -7.52 -2.90
CA THR A 64 -2.84 -6.57 -3.74
C THR A 64 -3.45 -6.50 -5.15
N SER A 65 -3.83 -7.65 -5.72
CA SER A 65 -4.45 -7.70 -7.05
C SER A 65 -5.79 -6.98 -7.10
N ASP A 66 -6.56 -6.98 -6.01
CA ASP A 66 -7.84 -6.28 -5.96
C ASP A 66 -7.68 -4.77 -6.10
N ILE A 67 -6.69 -4.21 -5.40
CA ILE A 67 -6.39 -2.77 -5.47
C ILE A 67 -5.80 -2.43 -6.83
N ALA A 68 -4.88 -3.25 -7.34
CA ALA A 68 -4.27 -3.06 -8.64
C ALA A 68 -5.32 -3.10 -9.76
N PHE A 69 -6.26 -4.02 -9.69
CA PHE A 69 -7.38 -4.12 -10.62
C PHE A 69 -8.22 -2.83 -10.61
N GLN A 70 -8.58 -2.33 -9.44
CA GLN A 70 -9.40 -1.13 -9.33
C GLN A 70 -8.65 0.10 -9.86
N ALA A 71 -7.36 0.23 -9.57
CA ALA A 71 -6.53 1.31 -10.09
C ALA A 71 -6.42 1.24 -11.61
N ALA A 72 -6.19 0.06 -12.16
CA ALA A 72 -6.12 -0.16 -13.61
C ALA A 72 -7.45 0.15 -14.30
N LYS A 73 -8.56 -0.28 -13.70
CA LYS A 73 -9.89 0.03 -14.22
C LYS A 73 -10.15 1.54 -14.26
N ASN A 74 -9.78 2.24 -13.21
CA ASN A 74 -9.91 3.69 -13.15
C ASN A 74 -9.06 4.38 -14.24
N ALA A 75 -7.86 3.88 -14.49
CA ALA A 75 -6.99 4.39 -15.55
C ALA A 75 -7.58 4.16 -16.96
N ILE A 76 -8.14 2.98 -17.20
CA ILE A 76 -8.80 2.65 -18.46
C ILE A 76 -10.01 3.55 -18.69
N ASP A 77 -10.83 3.73 -17.66
CA ASP A 77 -12.00 4.61 -17.72
C ASP A 77 -11.59 6.07 -18.01
N ASP A 78 -10.50 6.52 -17.40
CA ASP A 78 -9.96 7.87 -17.64
C ASP A 78 -9.47 8.04 -19.07
N SER A 79 -8.80 7.04 -19.62
CA SER A 79 -8.27 7.06 -20.99
C SER A 79 -9.35 6.95 -22.07
N LYS A 80 -10.52 6.41 -21.73
CA LYS A 80 -11.63 6.13 -22.64
C LYS A 80 -11.28 5.18 -23.80
N ILE A 81 -10.24 4.36 -23.61
CA ILE A 81 -9.89 3.34 -24.61
C ILE A 81 -10.73 2.08 -24.40
N ASP A 82 -10.85 1.28 -25.44
CA ASP A 82 -11.40 -0.06 -25.33
C ASP A 82 -10.34 -0.97 -24.70
N PRO A 83 -10.64 -1.64 -23.55
CA PRO A 83 -9.68 -2.54 -22.91
C PRO A 83 -9.15 -3.65 -23.81
N GLU A 84 -9.94 -4.07 -24.79
CA GLU A 84 -9.54 -5.12 -25.74
C GLU A 84 -8.43 -4.67 -26.70
N THR A 85 -8.12 -3.37 -26.73
CA THR A 85 -7.03 -2.84 -27.55
C THR A 85 -5.68 -2.83 -26.84
N LEU A 86 -5.64 -3.24 -25.57
CA LEU A 86 -4.39 -3.33 -24.80
C LEU A 86 -3.55 -4.50 -25.32
N ASP A 87 -2.29 -4.24 -25.63
CA ASP A 87 -1.34 -5.27 -26.06
C ASP A 87 -0.61 -5.91 -24.86
N TYR A 88 -0.30 -5.11 -23.85
CA TYR A 88 0.48 -5.54 -22.67
C TYR A 88 -0.08 -4.97 -21.40
N ILE A 89 0.05 -5.75 -20.33
CA ILE A 89 -0.21 -5.31 -18.96
C ILE A 89 1.08 -5.57 -18.16
N ILE A 90 1.63 -4.52 -17.57
CA ILE A 90 2.85 -4.62 -16.76
C ILE A 90 2.49 -4.24 -15.34
N VAL A 91 2.74 -5.15 -14.40
CA VAL A 91 2.47 -4.95 -12.97
C VAL A 91 3.76 -5.04 -12.20
N ALA A 92 4.09 -3.96 -11.48
CA ALA A 92 5.23 -3.94 -10.57
C ALA A 92 4.72 -4.03 -9.13
N HIS A 93 5.24 -4.99 -8.38
CA HIS A 93 4.85 -5.19 -6.97
C HIS A 93 5.99 -5.86 -6.21
N ASN A 94 5.93 -5.78 -4.88
CA ASN A 94 6.97 -6.39 -4.03
C ASN A 94 6.62 -7.83 -3.63
N PHE A 95 5.37 -8.09 -3.25
CA PHE A 95 4.99 -9.35 -2.63
C PHE A 95 3.82 -10.08 -3.32
N GLY A 96 3.12 -9.43 -4.25
CA GLY A 96 1.93 -10.01 -4.87
C GLY A 96 0.80 -10.23 -3.87
N ASP A 97 -0.02 -11.24 -4.16
CA ASP A 97 -1.12 -11.62 -3.27
C ASP A 97 -0.58 -12.58 -2.20
N ILE A 98 -0.39 -12.04 -1.00
CA ILE A 98 -0.03 -12.83 0.16
C ILE A 98 -1.29 -12.93 1.00
N GLY A 99 -1.91 -14.10 1.02
CA GLY A 99 -3.07 -14.35 1.84
C GLY A 99 -2.74 -14.30 3.32
N ASN A 100 -3.72 -13.89 4.12
CA ASN A 100 -3.63 -13.94 5.57
C ASN A 100 -3.82 -15.35 6.12
N ASP A 101 -3.77 -16.36 5.27
CA ASP A 101 -3.87 -17.75 5.65
C ASP A 101 -2.57 -18.19 6.30
N ASN A 102 -2.38 -17.74 7.52
CA ASN A 102 -1.34 -18.24 8.38
C ASN A 102 -1.70 -19.65 8.83
N ASN A 103 -1.53 -20.55 7.93
CA ASN A 103 -1.59 -21.97 8.26
C ASN A 103 -0.18 -22.55 8.31
#